data_ec4a676e185e74932a40255ec8178297
#
_entry.id   ec4a676e185e74932a40255ec8178297
#
_cell.length_a   1.000
_cell.length_b   1.000
_cell.length_c   1.000
_cell.angle_alpha   90.00
_cell.angle_beta   90.00
_cell.angle_gamma   90.00
#
_symmetry.space_group_name_H-M   'P 1'
#
loop_
_entity.id
_entity.type
_entity.pdbx_description
1 polymer ?
#
loop_
_entity_poly.entity_id
_entity_poly.type
_entity_poly.pdbx_seq_one_letter_code
_entity_poly.pdbx_strand_id
1 'polypeptide(L)'
;MAAGEPHSEKTFMNPCEISWFSALCDDDYEFLGQPDPALLSSWEHCRDIVLQAESGGFDNVLLPSGYALGIDTTAFAAAIAVLVRRIRLLMAVRVGESWPPQLARQIATIDHILGGRLTINIISSDLPGETLASAPRYARTVEAMHILRTLLDGKPLDHDGDFWKLRIDPPRVGSVTGRAPAFYFGGLSEDAREAAAKGADVYLMWPDRMEAVRETIADMRARAARHGRDLRFGYRVHVVVRETEADARAAADRLLSRLDDAAGAAIRAKSLDSQSAGVRRQAELREGAGQEGYAEDNLWTGIGRARSGCGAAIVGDPDQVLAKLQAYRAEGIEAFILSGYPHAAEADLFARHVLPRLDHGPLVIA
;
A
#
# COMPACT_ATOMS: atom_id res chain seq x y z
N MET A 1 -20.31 -36.33 -38.46
CA MET A 1 -20.12 -34.91 -38.14
C MET A 1 -19.96 -34.82 -36.64
N ALA A 2 -18.73 -34.70 -36.19
CA ALA A 2 -18.43 -34.54 -34.76
C ALA A 2 -18.40 -33.03 -34.45
N ALA A 3 -19.26 -32.61 -33.54
CA ALA A 3 -19.28 -31.25 -33.04
C ALA A 3 -18.03 -31.02 -32.16
N GLY A 4 -17.20 -30.08 -32.57
CA GLY A 4 -16.04 -29.64 -31.76
C GLY A 4 -16.54 -28.92 -30.51
N GLU A 5 -16.05 -29.35 -29.36
CA GLU A 5 -16.22 -28.63 -28.10
C GLU A 5 -15.53 -27.25 -28.18
N PRO A 6 -16.14 -26.20 -27.66
CA PRO A 6 -15.48 -24.89 -27.63
C PRO A 6 -14.31 -24.94 -26.65
N HIS A 7 -13.09 -24.75 -27.16
CA HIS A 7 -11.94 -24.46 -26.34
C HIS A 7 -12.22 -23.18 -25.53
N SER A 8 -12.38 -23.30 -24.21
CA SER A 8 -12.36 -22.16 -23.31
C SER A 8 -10.98 -21.51 -23.44
N GLU A 9 -10.90 -20.32 -24.04
CA GLU A 9 -9.75 -19.46 -23.94
C GLU A 9 -9.47 -19.23 -22.45
N LYS A 10 -8.47 -19.87 -21.90
CA LYS A 10 -7.90 -19.49 -20.61
C LYS A 10 -7.34 -18.08 -20.81
N THR A 11 -8.07 -17.08 -20.39
CA THR A 11 -7.55 -15.72 -20.25
C THR A 11 -6.39 -15.81 -19.26
N PHE A 12 -5.17 -15.80 -19.76
CA PHE A 12 -3.98 -15.71 -18.92
C PHE A 12 -4.00 -14.33 -18.27
N MET A 13 -4.41 -14.26 -17.00
CA MET A 13 -4.26 -13.03 -16.22
C MET A 13 -2.76 -12.76 -16.06
N ASN A 14 -2.35 -11.51 -16.23
CA ASN A 14 -0.96 -11.13 -15.95
C ASN A 14 -0.62 -11.47 -14.49
N PRO A 15 0.66 -11.80 -14.18
CA PRO A 15 1.10 -11.98 -12.81
C PRO A 15 0.70 -10.78 -11.94
N CYS A 16 0.25 -11.03 -10.70
CA CYS A 16 -0.03 -9.95 -9.77
C CYS A 16 1.19 -9.64 -8.91
N GLU A 17 1.38 -8.37 -8.55
CA GLU A 17 2.42 -7.98 -7.61
C GLU A 17 2.00 -8.33 -6.18
N ILE A 18 2.86 -9.05 -5.46
CA ILE A 18 2.66 -9.35 -4.04
C ILE A 18 3.72 -8.62 -3.23
N SER A 19 3.29 -7.59 -2.54
CA SER A 19 4.13 -6.76 -1.68
C SER A 19 3.93 -7.10 -0.21
N TRP A 20 4.99 -6.99 0.58
CA TRP A 20 4.90 -6.99 2.03
C TRP A 20 4.93 -5.56 2.59
N PHE A 21 4.79 -5.41 3.91
CA PHE A 21 4.78 -4.11 4.60
C PHE A 21 5.87 -4.12 5.67
N SER A 22 6.68 -3.08 5.76
CA SER A 22 7.68 -2.90 6.80
C SER A 22 7.20 -1.95 7.91
N ALA A 23 7.58 -2.22 9.15
CA ALA A 23 7.05 -1.56 10.34
C ALA A 23 7.76 -0.23 10.66
N LEU A 24 7.89 0.70 9.70
CA LEU A 24 8.61 1.97 9.91
C LEU A 24 7.89 2.97 10.82
N CYS A 25 6.66 2.70 11.24
CA CYS A 25 5.81 3.63 12.00
C CYS A 25 5.40 3.06 13.38
N ASP A 26 6.25 2.31 14.05
CA ASP A 26 5.98 1.66 15.34
C ASP A 26 4.68 0.85 15.34
N ASP A 27 4.41 0.13 14.26
CA ASP A 27 3.17 -0.58 14.03
C ASP A 27 3.37 -2.10 13.88
N ASP A 28 4.32 -2.67 14.62
CA ASP A 28 4.46 -4.10 14.78
C ASP A 28 4.08 -4.55 16.19
N TYR A 29 3.42 -5.70 16.31
CA TYR A 29 2.81 -6.15 17.55
C TYR A 29 2.85 -7.67 17.69
N GLU A 30 3.13 -8.15 18.90
CA GLU A 30 2.82 -9.52 19.32
C GLU A 30 1.33 -9.65 19.72
N PHE A 31 0.79 -8.62 20.39
CA PHE A 31 -0.62 -8.44 20.72
C PHE A 31 -1.04 -7.03 20.30
N LEU A 32 -2.03 -6.93 19.46
CA LEU A 32 -2.44 -5.67 18.83
C LEU A 32 -2.72 -4.58 19.89
N GLY A 33 -2.11 -3.43 19.71
CA GLY A 33 -2.25 -2.30 20.61
C GLY A 33 -1.44 -2.40 21.91
N GLN A 34 -0.60 -3.43 22.07
CA GLN A 34 0.35 -3.55 23.17
C GLN A 34 1.77 -3.30 22.62
N PRO A 35 2.37 -2.13 22.90
CA PRO A 35 3.74 -1.85 22.44
C PRO A 35 4.74 -2.85 23.00
N ASP A 36 5.59 -3.37 22.14
CA ASP A 36 6.71 -4.23 22.51
C ASP A 36 8.01 -3.51 22.11
N PRO A 37 8.94 -3.23 23.08
CA PRO A 37 10.21 -2.59 22.77
C PRO A 37 11.06 -3.34 21.75
N ALA A 38 10.91 -4.66 21.63
CA ALA A 38 11.63 -5.46 20.65
C ALA A 38 11.08 -5.31 19.22
N LEU A 39 9.86 -4.82 19.07
CA LEU A 39 9.16 -4.64 17.79
C LEU A 39 9.04 -3.16 17.37
N LEU A 40 9.61 -2.23 18.13
CA LEU A 40 9.66 -0.82 17.75
C LEU A 40 10.50 -0.61 16.49
N SER A 41 10.15 0.39 15.73
CA SER A 41 10.86 0.76 14.50
C SER A 41 12.29 1.16 14.84
N SER A 42 13.22 0.29 14.49
CA SER A 42 14.64 0.53 14.50
C SER A 42 15.21 0.17 13.12
N TRP A 43 16.45 0.57 12.86
CA TRP A 43 17.12 0.13 11.64
C TRP A 43 17.12 -1.40 11.52
N GLU A 44 17.52 -2.08 12.61
CA GLU A 44 17.65 -3.55 12.65
C GLU A 44 16.32 -4.23 12.42
N HIS A 45 15.27 -3.84 13.16
CA HIS A 45 13.95 -4.47 13.06
C HIS A 45 13.34 -4.28 11.66
N CYS A 46 13.31 -3.05 11.16
CA CYS A 46 12.73 -2.77 9.84
C CYS A 46 13.56 -3.40 8.70
N ARG A 47 14.91 -3.39 8.80
CA ARG A 47 15.81 -4.10 7.88
C ARG A 47 15.48 -5.59 7.81
N ASP A 48 15.34 -6.23 8.95
CA ASP A 48 15.14 -7.67 9.03
C ASP A 48 13.78 -8.08 8.44
N ILE A 49 12.72 -7.27 8.61
CA ILE A 49 11.44 -7.47 7.92
C ILE A 49 11.62 -7.39 6.39
N VAL A 50 12.34 -6.39 5.88
CA VAL A 50 12.56 -6.25 4.42
C VAL A 50 13.36 -7.41 3.87
N LEU A 51 14.43 -7.83 4.56
CA LEU A 51 15.26 -8.97 4.13
C LEU A 51 14.49 -10.29 4.22
N GLN A 52 13.62 -10.46 5.23
CA GLN A 52 12.71 -11.61 5.32
C GLN A 52 11.73 -11.63 4.14
N ALA A 53 11.14 -10.49 3.77
CA ALA A 53 10.27 -10.40 2.60
C ALA A 53 11.03 -10.73 1.31
N GLU A 54 12.24 -10.22 1.11
CA GLU A 54 13.06 -10.57 -0.05
C GLU A 54 13.41 -12.05 -0.10
N SER A 55 13.81 -12.65 1.02
CA SER A 55 14.15 -14.09 1.09
C SER A 55 12.93 -14.97 0.87
N GLY A 56 11.76 -14.52 1.33
CA GLY A 56 10.47 -15.17 1.13
C GLY A 56 9.93 -15.11 -0.30
N GLY A 57 10.52 -14.27 -1.17
CA GLY A 57 10.17 -14.18 -2.59
C GLY A 57 9.10 -13.14 -2.91
N PHE A 58 8.79 -12.21 -2.01
CA PHE A 58 7.88 -11.10 -2.31
C PHE A 58 8.45 -10.20 -3.41
N ASP A 59 7.55 -9.59 -4.20
CA ASP A 59 7.92 -8.76 -5.35
C ASP A 59 8.31 -7.34 -4.95
N ASN A 60 7.66 -6.81 -3.90
CA ASN A 60 7.81 -5.43 -3.44
C ASN A 60 7.65 -5.35 -1.92
N VAL A 61 8.06 -4.24 -1.30
CA VAL A 61 7.81 -3.95 0.11
C VAL A 61 7.42 -2.50 0.30
N LEU A 62 6.26 -2.26 0.94
CA LEU A 62 5.85 -0.91 1.30
C LEU A 62 6.63 -0.44 2.52
N LEU A 63 7.28 0.71 2.36
CA LEU A 63 7.93 1.49 3.41
C LEU A 63 6.98 2.64 3.78
N PRO A 64 6.21 2.54 4.87
CA PRO A 64 5.26 3.57 5.26
C PRO A 64 5.96 4.83 5.77
N SER A 65 5.25 5.95 5.78
CA SER A 65 5.71 7.23 6.31
C SER A 65 4.81 7.70 7.45
N GLY A 66 5.42 8.09 8.57
CA GLY A 66 4.79 8.74 9.70
C GLY A 66 5.74 9.77 10.29
N TYR A 67 5.22 10.91 10.77
CA TYR A 67 6.06 11.95 11.37
C TYR A 67 6.38 11.67 12.84
N ALA A 68 5.37 11.35 13.61
CA ALA A 68 5.48 11.23 15.07
C ALA A 68 5.90 9.84 15.53
N LEU A 69 5.99 8.87 14.63
CA LEU A 69 6.23 7.47 14.94
C LEU A 69 7.31 6.91 14.03
N GLY A 70 8.22 6.13 14.62
CA GLY A 70 9.20 5.35 13.90
C GLY A 70 10.35 6.14 13.29
N ILE A 71 10.83 5.66 12.16
CA ILE A 71 12.04 6.16 11.47
C ILE A 71 11.70 6.77 10.11
N ASP A 72 12.56 7.68 9.61
CA ASP A 72 12.34 8.36 8.32
C ASP A 72 12.40 7.40 7.14
N THR A 73 11.37 7.47 6.30
CA THR A 73 11.18 6.55 5.16
C THR A 73 12.22 6.73 4.08
N THR A 74 12.56 7.97 3.72
CA THR A 74 13.51 8.26 2.64
C THR A 74 14.93 7.88 3.03
N ALA A 75 15.32 8.19 4.27
CA ALA A 75 16.62 7.78 4.83
C ALA A 75 16.73 6.25 4.91
N PHE A 76 15.69 5.59 5.41
CA PHE A 76 15.64 4.13 5.45
C PHE A 76 15.70 3.50 4.06
N ALA A 77 14.91 4.03 3.09
CA ALA A 77 14.91 3.53 1.71
C ALA A 77 16.30 3.62 1.06
N ALA A 78 17.02 4.73 1.27
CA ALA A 78 18.39 4.89 0.77
C ALA A 78 19.37 3.88 1.41
N ALA A 79 19.24 3.62 2.70
CA ALA A 79 20.09 2.69 3.42
C ALA A 79 19.81 1.23 3.05
N ILE A 80 18.54 0.82 2.99
CA ILE A 80 18.16 -0.58 2.66
C ILE A 80 18.41 -0.92 1.19
N ALA A 81 18.37 0.07 0.30
CA ALA A 81 18.60 -0.10 -1.13
C ALA A 81 19.94 -0.79 -1.48
N VAL A 82 20.97 -0.61 -0.64
CA VAL A 82 22.28 -1.24 -0.85
C VAL A 82 22.32 -2.72 -0.44
N LEU A 83 21.36 -3.18 0.35
CA LEU A 83 21.30 -4.55 0.86
C LEU A 83 20.42 -5.46 0.01
N VAL A 84 19.31 -4.94 -0.54
CA VAL A 84 18.36 -5.74 -1.33
C VAL A 84 18.84 -5.94 -2.76
N ARG A 85 18.53 -7.11 -3.34
CA ARG A 85 19.01 -7.54 -4.67
C ARG A 85 17.89 -7.71 -5.69
N ARG A 86 16.70 -8.11 -5.27
CA ARG A 86 15.59 -8.49 -6.15
C ARG A 86 14.31 -7.73 -5.85
N ILE A 87 13.95 -7.59 -4.57
CA ILE A 87 12.73 -6.96 -4.15
C ILE A 87 12.68 -5.48 -4.56
N ARG A 88 11.51 -5.00 -4.94
CA ARG A 88 11.24 -3.57 -5.14
C ARG A 88 11.01 -2.88 -3.80
N LEU A 89 11.17 -1.57 -3.77
CA LEU A 89 10.76 -0.73 -2.65
C LEU A 89 9.60 0.17 -3.08
N LEU A 90 8.47 0.09 -2.39
CA LEU A 90 7.35 1.03 -2.52
C LEU A 90 7.51 2.09 -1.42
N MET A 91 8.24 3.15 -1.74
CA MET A 91 8.58 4.21 -0.80
C MET A 91 7.43 5.21 -0.63
N ALA A 92 6.90 5.33 0.58
CA ALA A 92 5.88 6.33 0.87
C ALA A 92 6.50 7.74 0.92
N VAL A 93 5.83 8.68 0.26
CA VAL A 93 6.21 10.08 0.16
C VAL A 93 5.03 10.95 0.52
N ARG A 94 5.15 11.73 1.60
CA ARG A 94 4.13 12.69 2.02
C ARG A 94 4.35 14.02 1.31
N VAL A 95 3.35 14.44 0.52
CA VAL A 95 3.43 15.67 -0.27
C VAL A 95 3.47 16.90 0.64
N GLY A 96 4.49 17.73 0.46
CA GLY A 96 4.70 18.97 1.20
C GLY A 96 5.81 18.89 2.26
N GLU A 97 6.23 17.69 2.69
CA GLU A 97 7.38 17.54 3.62
C GLU A 97 8.70 17.98 3.00
N SER A 98 8.84 17.79 1.71
CA SER A 98 10.06 18.13 0.97
C SER A 98 9.74 19.02 -0.24
N TRP A 99 10.67 19.91 -0.58
CA TRP A 99 10.60 20.67 -1.82
C TRP A 99 10.64 19.73 -3.03
N PRO A 100 9.65 19.77 -3.95
CA PRO A 100 9.48 18.74 -4.98
C PRO A 100 10.71 18.48 -5.87
N PRO A 101 11.49 19.48 -6.32
CA PRO A 101 12.71 19.22 -7.08
C PRO A 101 13.80 18.48 -6.29
N GLN A 102 13.94 18.77 -5.00
CA GLN A 102 14.88 18.02 -4.14
C GLN A 102 14.40 16.58 -3.93
N LEU A 103 13.10 16.39 -3.75
CA LEU A 103 12.49 15.06 -3.65
C LEU A 103 12.69 14.25 -4.95
N ALA A 104 12.50 14.86 -6.12
CA ALA A 104 12.79 14.21 -7.40
C ALA A 104 14.25 13.74 -7.49
N ARG A 105 15.20 14.57 -7.03
CA ARG A 105 16.62 14.21 -6.97
C ARG A 105 16.90 13.05 -6.00
N GLN A 106 16.24 13.02 -4.83
CA GLN A 106 16.34 11.91 -3.87
C GLN A 106 15.80 10.61 -4.46
N ILE A 107 14.60 10.66 -5.05
CA ILE A 107 13.96 9.52 -5.72
C ILE A 107 14.88 8.97 -6.81
N ALA A 108 15.38 9.81 -7.71
CA ALA A 108 16.28 9.38 -8.77
C ALA A 108 17.55 8.71 -8.23
N THR A 109 18.12 9.24 -7.15
CA THR A 109 19.33 8.67 -6.53
C THR A 109 19.04 7.28 -5.93
N ILE A 110 17.94 7.13 -5.19
CA ILE A 110 17.55 5.83 -4.61
C ILE A 110 17.22 4.83 -5.72
N ASP A 111 16.53 5.26 -6.78
CA ASP A 111 16.21 4.42 -7.94
C ASP A 111 17.49 3.89 -8.62
N HIS A 112 18.53 4.73 -8.75
CA HIS A 112 19.83 4.30 -9.24
C HIS A 112 20.51 3.26 -8.35
N ILE A 113 20.48 3.44 -7.02
CA ILE A 113 21.03 2.46 -6.08
C ILE A 113 20.29 1.13 -6.21
N LEU A 114 18.96 1.17 -6.40
CA LEU A 114 18.10 0.00 -6.58
C LEU A 114 18.18 -0.61 -8.00
N GLY A 115 18.78 0.08 -8.96
CA GLY A 115 18.80 -0.39 -10.36
C GLY A 115 17.42 -0.41 -11.01
N GLY A 116 16.59 0.61 -10.78
CA GLY A 116 15.25 0.76 -11.38
C GLY A 116 14.13 -0.02 -10.67
N ARG A 117 14.33 -0.40 -9.41
CA ARG A 117 13.36 -1.17 -8.63
C ARG A 117 12.60 -0.32 -7.58
N LEU A 118 12.55 1.00 -7.77
CA LEU A 118 11.78 1.90 -6.91
C LEU A 118 10.37 2.11 -7.45
N THR A 119 9.39 2.14 -6.57
CA THR A 119 8.03 2.62 -6.78
C THR A 119 7.65 3.60 -5.66
N ILE A 120 6.71 4.49 -5.90
CA ILE A 120 6.39 5.58 -4.97
C ILE A 120 4.94 5.49 -4.52
N ASN A 121 4.72 5.46 -3.21
CA ASN A 121 3.38 5.61 -2.63
C ASN A 121 3.18 7.08 -2.22
N ILE A 122 2.40 7.81 -2.99
CA ILE A 122 2.07 9.22 -2.72
C ILE A 122 1.08 9.30 -1.57
N ILE A 123 1.39 10.06 -0.53
CA ILE A 123 0.51 10.32 0.61
C ILE A 123 0.06 11.78 0.57
N SER A 124 -1.26 11.98 0.60
CA SER A 124 -1.91 13.28 0.74
C SER A 124 -2.63 13.33 2.09
N SER A 125 -1.95 13.86 3.10
CA SER A 125 -2.50 14.03 4.45
C SER A 125 -2.10 15.39 5.01
N ASP A 126 -2.53 15.70 6.22
CA ASP A 126 -2.02 16.87 6.93
C ASP A 126 -0.51 16.71 7.21
N LEU A 127 0.18 17.84 7.25
CA LEU A 127 1.57 17.90 7.67
C LEU A 127 1.63 18.27 9.16
N PRO A 128 2.69 17.89 9.87
CA PRO A 128 2.88 18.33 11.25
C PRO A 128 2.88 19.87 11.34
N GLY A 129 1.94 20.40 12.11
CA GLY A 129 1.78 21.86 12.29
C GLY A 129 1.05 22.60 11.14
N GLU A 130 0.62 21.88 10.09
CA GLU A 130 -0.16 22.45 9.00
C GLU A 130 -1.39 21.59 8.72
N THR A 131 -2.57 22.20 8.64
CA THR A 131 -3.82 21.55 8.24
C THR A 131 -4.40 22.25 7.02
N LEU A 132 -4.59 21.51 5.93
CA LEU A 132 -5.26 21.98 4.73
C LEU A 132 -6.63 21.32 4.58
N ALA A 133 -7.61 22.10 4.12
CA ALA A 133 -8.88 21.52 3.69
C ALA A 133 -8.66 20.50 2.55
N SER A 134 -9.65 19.62 2.34
CA SER A 134 -9.54 18.51 1.36
C SER A 134 -9.13 19.00 -0.03
N ALA A 135 -9.89 19.91 -0.63
CA ALA A 135 -9.66 20.35 -2.01
C ALA A 135 -8.25 20.94 -2.23
N PRO A 136 -7.74 21.94 -1.47
CA PRO A 136 -6.39 22.45 -1.67
C PRO A 136 -5.31 21.40 -1.37
N ARG A 137 -5.51 20.50 -0.40
CA ARG A 137 -4.55 19.44 -0.11
C ARG A 137 -4.37 18.49 -1.30
N TYR A 138 -5.46 18.08 -1.94
CA TYR A 138 -5.38 17.21 -3.12
C TYR A 138 -4.94 17.97 -4.38
N ALA A 139 -5.25 19.26 -4.51
CA ALA A 139 -4.69 20.11 -5.57
C ALA A 139 -3.15 20.17 -5.45
N ARG A 140 -2.62 20.41 -4.25
CA ARG A 140 -1.18 20.34 -3.96
C ARG A 140 -0.58 19.00 -4.36
N THR A 141 -1.29 17.91 -4.11
CA THR A 141 -0.83 16.56 -4.47
C THR A 141 -0.76 16.36 -5.98
N VAL A 142 -1.73 16.85 -6.74
CA VAL A 142 -1.71 16.80 -8.21
C VAL A 142 -0.54 17.59 -8.78
N GLU A 143 -0.29 18.80 -8.27
CA GLU A 143 0.89 19.59 -8.67
C GLU A 143 2.20 18.85 -8.36
N ALA A 144 2.33 18.29 -7.16
CA ALA A 144 3.52 17.52 -6.78
C ALA A 144 3.77 16.31 -7.69
N MET A 145 2.73 15.54 -7.99
CA MET A 145 2.84 14.40 -8.90
C MET A 145 3.27 14.85 -10.31
N HIS A 146 2.73 15.96 -10.80
CA HIS A 146 3.13 16.54 -12.09
C HIS A 146 4.60 16.96 -12.09
N ILE A 147 5.04 17.70 -11.08
CA ILE A 147 6.43 18.17 -10.96
C ILE A 147 7.39 16.99 -10.88
N LEU A 148 7.10 16.02 -9.99
CA LEU A 148 7.93 14.84 -9.82
C LEU A 148 8.04 14.03 -11.11
N ARG A 149 6.91 13.77 -11.77
CA ARG A 149 6.88 13.01 -13.03
C ARG A 149 7.69 13.71 -14.11
N THR A 150 7.50 15.02 -14.33
CA THR A 150 8.21 15.78 -15.34
C THR A 150 9.73 15.72 -15.14
N LEU A 151 10.18 15.96 -13.89
CA LEU A 151 11.62 15.96 -13.59
C LEU A 151 12.24 14.56 -13.63
N LEU A 152 11.51 13.53 -13.19
CA LEU A 152 11.97 12.14 -13.21
C LEU A 152 11.96 11.53 -14.63
N ASP A 153 11.08 12.02 -15.51
CA ASP A 153 11.10 11.73 -16.95
C ASP A 153 12.26 12.44 -17.68
N GLY A 154 13.09 13.22 -16.98
CA GLY A 154 14.22 13.95 -17.55
C GLY A 154 13.81 15.14 -18.41
N LYS A 155 12.64 15.73 -18.19
CA LYS A 155 12.11 16.86 -18.94
C LYS A 155 12.29 18.17 -18.19
N PRO A 156 12.61 19.29 -18.89
CA PRO A 156 12.56 20.63 -18.29
C PRO A 156 11.15 20.93 -17.78
N LEU A 157 11.09 21.60 -16.64
CA LEU A 157 9.85 22.02 -16.00
C LEU A 157 9.66 23.52 -16.10
N ASP A 158 8.52 23.95 -16.67
CA ASP A 158 7.99 25.30 -16.57
C ASP A 158 6.58 25.19 -15.97
N HIS A 159 6.46 25.44 -14.68
CA HIS A 159 5.25 25.23 -13.88
C HIS A 159 4.88 26.52 -13.14
N ASP A 160 3.69 27.03 -13.37
CA ASP A 160 3.09 28.16 -12.66
C ASP A 160 1.79 27.72 -11.99
N GLY A 161 1.92 27.02 -10.85
CA GLY A 161 0.82 26.48 -10.09
C GLY A 161 0.45 27.33 -8.88
N ASP A 162 -0.53 26.83 -8.12
CA ASP A 162 -1.01 27.49 -6.89
C ASP A 162 -0.03 27.29 -5.72
N PHE A 163 0.69 26.17 -5.68
CA PHE A 163 1.61 25.80 -4.59
C PHE A 163 3.07 26.01 -4.96
N TRP A 164 3.43 25.82 -6.24
CA TRP A 164 4.80 26.00 -6.71
C TRP A 164 4.86 26.73 -8.03
N LYS A 165 5.85 27.65 -8.12
CA LYS A 165 6.21 28.33 -9.36
C LYS A 165 7.66 28.03 -9.65
N LEU A 166 7.90 27.17 -10.65
CA LEU A 166 9.20 26.56 -10.90
C LEU A 166 9.54 26.61 -12.40
N ARG A 167 10.73 27.08 -12.69
CA ARG A 167 11.33 26.97 -14.03
C ARG A 167 12.73 26.40 -13.85
N ILE A 168 12.89 25.11 -14.09
CA ILE A 168 14.15 24.39 -13.84
C ILE A 168 14.36 23.26 -14.84
N ASP A 169 15.62 22.90 -15.07
CA ASP A 169 16.01 21.68 -15.74
C ASP A 169 15.90 20.47 -14.80
N PRO A 170 15.73 19.24 -15.34
CA PRO A 170 15.71 18.03 -14.54
C PRO A 170 17.06 17.79 -13.85
N PRO A 171 17.08 17.02 -12.73
CA PRO A 171 18.33 16.59 -12.12
C PRO A 171 19.21 15.86 -13.14
N ARG A 172 20.54 16.07 -13.07
CA ARG A 172 21.49 15.36 -13.95
C ARG A 172 21.37 13.83 -13.87
N VAL A 173 21.12 13.31 -12.67
CA VAL A 173 20.79 11.91 -12.44
C VAL A 173 19.26 11.80 -12.51
N GLY A 174 18.75 11.21 -13.58
CA GLY A 174 17.34 10.92 -13.76
C GLY A 174 16.96 9.53 -13.23
N SER A 175 15.76 9.08 -13.49
CA SER A 175 15.36 7.70 -13.23
C SER A 175 16.12 6.71 -14.13
N VAL A 176 16.38 5.50 -13.64
CA VAL A 176 17.13 4.44 -14.36
C VAL A 176 16.46 4.08 -15.69
N THR A 177 15.15 4.05 -15.73
CA THR A 177 14.37 3.70 -16.93
C THR A 177 14.15 4.87 -17.89
N GLY A 178 14.58 6.09 -17.52
CA GLY A 178 14.24 7.33 -18.24
C GLY A 178 12.78 7.76 -18.07
N ARG A 179 12.04 7.13 -17.18
CA ARG A 179 10.64 7.43 -16.83
C ARG A 179 10.49 7.46 -15.32
N ALA A 180 9.58 8.28 -14.82
CA ALA A 180 9.27 8.29 -13.39
C ALA A 180 8.91 6.89 -12.87
N PRO A 181 9.36 6.49 -11.66
CA PRO A 181 8.84 5.32 -10.99
C PRO A 181 7.32 5.37 -10.89
N ALA A 182 6.65 4.20 -10.89
CA ALA A 182 5.20 4.12 -10.78
C ALA A 182 4.70 4.80 -9.49
N PHE A 183 3.64 5.61 -9.61
CA PHE A 183 2.99 6.29 -8.49
C PHE A 183 1.76 5.50 -8.05
N TYR A 184 1.80 5.00 -6.83
CA TYR A 184 0.65 4.44 -6.11
C TYR A 184 -0.01 5.56 -5.33
N PHE A 185 -1.32 5.65 -5.34
CA PHE A 185 -2.07 6.64 -4.58
C PHE A 185 -3.48 6.15 -4.28
N GLY A 186 -3.98 6.43 -3.08
CA GLY A 186 -5.31 6.01 -2.65
C GLY A 186 -6.05 7.09 -1.87
N GLY A 187 -7.35 6.90 -1.72
CA GLY A 187 -8.24 7.74 -0.95
C GLY A 187 -9.68 7.67 -1.46
N LEU A 188 -10.65 7.78 -0.56
CA LEU A 188 -12.07 7.55 -0.87
C LEU A 188 -12.89 8.84 -1.08
N SER A 189 -12.37 10.01 -0.67
CA SER A 189 -13.07 11.29 -0.92
C SER A 189 -13.11 11.62 -2.41
N GLU A 190 -14.06 12.43 -2.82
CA GLU A 190 -14.20 12.88 -4.22
C GLU A 190 -12.89 13.51 -4.72
N ASP A 191 -12.32 14.43 -3.93
CA ASP A 191 -11.05 15.09 -4.27
C ASP A 191 -9.89 14.10 -4.40
N ALA A 192 -9.84 13.05 -3.54
CA ALA A 192 -8.81 12.02 -3.58
C ALA A 192 -8.93 11.16 -4.84
N ARG A 193 -10.13 10.72 -5.18
CA ARG A 193 -10.41 9.93 -6.39
C ARG A 193 -10.04 10.71 -7.65
N GLU A 194 -10.39 12.00 -7.69
CA GLU A 194 -10.06 12.86 -8.82
C GLU A 194 -8.54 13.09 -8.93
N ALA A 195 -7.84 13.31 -7.81
CA ALA A 195 -6.38 13.41 -7.79
C ALA A 195 -5.68 12.13 -8.27
N ALA A 196 -6.17 10.97 -7.82
CA ALA A 196 -5.67 9.67 -8.29
C ALA A 196 -5.86 9.50 -9.80
N ALA A 197 -7.05 9.78 -10.31
CA ALA A 197 -7.37 9.68 -11.75
C ALA A 197 -6.45 10.56 -12.62
N LYS A 198 -6.04 11.73 -12.12
CA LYS A 198 -5.14 12.66 -12.82
C LYS A 198 -3.68 12.27 -12.79
N GLY A 199 -3.18 11.66 -11.69
CA GLY A 199 -1.75 11.57 -11.48
C GLY A 199 -1.19 10.20 -11.12
N ALA A 200 -1.99 9.28 -10.59
CA ALA A 200 -1.53 7.95 -10.18
C ALA A 200 -1.41 6.97 -11.36
N ASP A 201 -0.58 5.95 -11.18
CA ASP A 201 -0.51 4.79 -12.08
C ASP A 201 -1.25 3.59 -11.46
N VAL A 202 -1.23 3.50 -10.12
CA VAL A 202 -1.93 2.48 -9.36
C VAL A 202 -2.85 3.14 -8.34
N TYR A 203 -4.15 2.87 -8.42
CA TYR A 203 -5.10 3.26 -7.39
C TYR A 203 -5.13 2.22 -6.27
N LEU A 204 -4.68 2.62 -5.08
CA LEU A 204 -4.55 1.75 -3.93
C LEU A 204 -5.78 1.84 -3.03
N MET A 205 -6.44 0.70 -2.79
CA MET A 205 -7.64 0.58 -1.96
C MET A 205 -7.32 -0.07 -0.61
N TRP A 206 -8.04 0.34 0.42
CA TRP A 206 -8.14 -0.39 1.68
C TRP A 206 -9.24 -1.44 1.62
N PRO A 207 -9.28 -2.40 2.59
CA PRO A 207 -10.22 -3.49 2.56
C PRO A 207 -11.67 -3.04 2.56
N ASP A 208 -12.46 -3.68 1.75
CA ASP A 208 -13.92 -3.55 1.73
C ASP A 208 -14.55 -4.85 1.22
N ARG A 209 -15.87 -4.96 1.30
CA ARG A 209 -16.63 -6.05 0.71
C ARG A 209 -16.43 -6.08 -0.81
N MET A 210 -16.49 -7.27 -1.38
CA MET A 210 -16.23 -7.49 -2.80
C MET A 210 -17.07 -6.59 -3.72
N GLU A 211 -18.34 -6.37 -3.38
CA GLU A 211 -19.23 -5.48 -4.13
C GLU A 211 -18.69 -4.04 -4.17
N ALA A 212 -18.30 -3.49 -3.02
CA ALA A 212 -17.74 -2.14 -2.92
C ALA A 212 -16.38 -2.00 -3.65
N VAL A 213 -15.57 -3.07 -3.66
CA VAL A 213 -14.33 -3.13 -4.45
C VAL A 213 -14.65 -3.03 -5.94
N ARG A 214 -15.61 -3.81 -6.43
CA ARG A 214 -16.05 -3.79 -7.84
C ARG A 214 -16.55 -2.41 -8.26
N GLU A 215 -17.42 -1.80 -7.45
CA GLU A 215 -17.95 -0.45 -7.70
C GLU A 215 -16.83 0.60 -7.73
N THR A 216 -15.88 0.52 -6.81
CA THR A 216 -14.74 1.43 -6.76
C THR A 216 -13.85 1.30 -7.99
N ILE A 217 -13.58 0.08 -8.45
CA ILE A 217 -12.81 -0.16 -9.68
C ILE A 217 -13.53 0.43 -10.89
N ALA A 218 -14.85 0.21 -11.01
CA ALA A 218 -15.63 0.76 -12.11
C ALA A 218 -15.63 2.30 -12.13
N ASP A 219 -15.85 2.93 -10.98
CA ASP A 219 -15.80 4.40 -10.83
C ASP A 219 -14.41 4.95 -11.21
N MET A 220 -13.35 4.35 -10.69
CA MET A 220 -12.00 4.85 -10.93
C MET A 220 -11.53 4.66 -12.38
N ARG A 221 -11.93 3.58 -13.05
CA ARG A 221 -11.72 3.40 -14.50
C ARG A 221 -12.41 4.51 -15.30
N ALA A 222 -13.67 4.79 -14.97
CA ALA A 222 -14.43 5.85 -15.64
C ALA A 222 -13.81 7.24 -15.41
N ARG A 223 -13.29 7.51 -14.20
CA ARG A 223 -12.59 8.78 -13.90
C ARG A 223 -11.29 8.91 -14.69
N ALA A 224 -10.45 7.89 -14.67
CA ALA A 224 -9.17 7.91 -15.39
C ALA A 224 -9.36 8.09 -16.90
N ALA A 225 -10.36 7.42 -17.48
CA ALA A 225 -10.69 7.56 -18.91
C ALA A 225 -11.06 9.00 -19.30
N ARG A 226 -11.68 9.81 -18.42
CA ARG A 226 -11.94 11.23 -18.68
C ARG A 226 -10.66 12.07 -18.82
N HIS A 227 -9.56 11.58 -18.24
CA HIS A 227 -8.22 12.19 -18.34
C HIS A 227 -7.33 11.51 -19.39
N GLY A 228 -7.88 10.59 -20.21
CA GLY A 228 -7.11 9.83 -21.20
C GLY A 228 -6.08 8.90 -20.57
N ARG A 229 -6.35 8.37 -19.36
CA ARG A 229 -5.45 7.53 -18.59
C ARG A 229 -6.08 6.17 -18.29
N ASP A 230 -5.21 5.18 -18.14
CA ASP A 230 -5.55 3.90 -17.54
C ASP A 230 -4.97 3.81 -16.13
N LEU A 231 -5.73 3.18 -15.22
CA LEU A 231 -5.30 2.89 -13.87
C LEU A 231 -5.16 1.40 -13.66
N ARG A 232 -4.10 1.00 -12.98
CA ARG A 232 -3.99 -0.31 -12.33
C ARG A 232 -4.58 -0.22 -10.93
N PHE A 233 -4.93 -1.37 -10.33
CA PHE A 233 -5.58 -1.41 -9.03
C PHE A 233 -4.77 -2.22 -8.03
N GLY A 234 -4.49 -1.58 -6.88
CA GLY A 234 -3.82 -2.19 -5.75
C GLY A 234 -4.77 -2.35 -4.56
N TYR A 235 -4.52 -3.35 -3.73
CA TYR A 235 -5.32 -3.67 -2.55
C TYR A 235 -4.43 -3.88 -1.33
N ARG A 236 -4.61 -3.06 -0.31
CA ARG A 236 -3.88 -3.15 0.95
C ARG A 236 -4.73 -3.90 1.97
N VAL A 237 -4.25 -5.04 2.47
CA VAL A 237 -4.98 -5.86 3.45
C VAL A 237 -4.00 -6.60 4.35
N HIS A 238 -4.38 -6.87 5.61
CA HIS A 238 -3.63 -7.80 6.46
C HIS A 238 -3.96 -9.25 6.12
N VAL A 239 -3.09 -10.17 6.53
CA VAL A 239 -3.32 -11.62 6.40
C VAL A 239 -2.99 -12.32 7.71
N VAL A 240 -3.77 -13.36 8.02
CA VAL A 240 -3.48 -14.33 9.09
C VAL A 240 -3.71 -15.71 8.50
N VAL A 241 -2.62 -16.40 8.15
CA VAL A 241 -2.68 -17.72 7.54
C VAL A 241 -2.09 -18.78 8.47
N ARG A 242 -2.82 -19.89 8.68
CA ARG A 242 -2.36 -21.06 9.43
C ARG A 242 -2.74 -22.32 8.66
N GLU A 243 -2.21 -23.48 9.06
CA GLU A 243 -2.48 -24.75 8.39
C GLU A 243 -3.97 -25.10 8.34
N THR A 244 -4.74 -24.69 9.35
CA THR A 244 -6.20 -24.88 9.41
C THR A 244 -6.93 -23.57 9.66
N GLU A 245 -8.18 -23.48 9.22
CA GLU A 245 -9.06 -22.33 9.51
C GLU A 245 -9.20 -22.09 11.03
N ALA A 246 -9.34 -23.15 11.81
CA ALA A 246 -9.48 -23.04 13.26
C ALA A 246 -8.25 -22.39 13.90
N ASP A 247 -7.05 -22.78 13.48
CA ASP A 247 -5.79 -22.17 13.96
C ASP A 247 -5.64 -20.73 13.51
N ALA A 248 -6.07 -20.40 12.29
CA ALA A 248 -6.05 -19.02 11.79
C ALA A 248 -6.99 -18.11 12.58
N ARG A 249 -8.21 -18.57 12.88
CA ARG A 249 -9.16 -17.86 13.74
C ARG A 249 -8.62 -17.70 15.16
N ALA A 250 -8.05 -18.75 15.73
CA ALA A 250 -7.43 -18.69 17.06
C ALA A 250 -6.24 -17.70 17.10
N ALA A 251 -5.45 -17.61 16.03
CA ALA A 251 -4.37 -16.63 15.92
C ALA A 251 -4.91 -15.19 15.84
N ALA A 252 -6.00 -14.95 15.11
CA ALA A 252 -6.67 -13.65 15.06
C ALA A 252 -7.24 -13.25 16.43
N ASP A 253 -7.88 -14.18 17.15
CA ASP A 253 -8.40 -13.96 18.50
C ASP A 253 -7.26 -13.68 19.49
N ARG A 254 -6.16 -14.44 19.39
CA ARG A 254 -4.97 -14.24 20.21
C ARG A 254 -4.39 -12.83 20.02
N LEU A 255 -4.36 -12.32 18.79
CA LEU A 255 -3.87 -10.98 18.49
C LEU A 255 -4.63 -9.89 19.26
N LEU A 256 -5.94 -10.08 19.48
CA LEU A 256 -6.81 -9.18 20.25
C LEU A 256 -6.87 -9.47 21.74
N SER A 257 -6.33 -10.59 22.23
CA SER A 257 -6.58 -11.10 23.57
C SER A 257 -6.15 -10.19 24.72
N ARG A 258 -5.27 -9.23 24.45
CA ARG A 258 -4.78 -8.24 25.43
C ARG A 258 -5.20 -6.80 25.08
N LEU A 259 -6.07 -6.62 24.10
CA LEU A 259 -6.47 -5.29 23.66
C LEU A 259 -7.45 -4.67 24.64
N ASP A 260 -7.10 -3.51 25.17
CA ASP A 260 -7.99 -2.57 25.82
C ASP A 260 -8.60 -1.63 24.79
N ASP A 261 -9.93 -1.50 24.75
CA ASP A 261 -10.62 -0.70 23.74
C ASP A 261 -10.31 0.81 23.85
N ALA A 262 -10.04 1.32 25.06
CA ALA A 262 -9.65 2.72 25.24
C ALA A 262 -8.24 2.97 24.71
N ALA A 263 -7.30 2.03 24.95
CA ALA A 263 -5.96 2.06 24.36
C ALA A 263 -6.02 1.99 22.83
N GLY A 264 -6.84 1.07 22.29
CA GLY A 264 -7.05 0.96 20.84
C GLY A 264 -7.61 2.24 20.22
N ALA A 265 -8.57 2.88 20.87
CA ALA A 265 -9.12 4.18 20.44
C ALA A 265 -8.06 5.29 20.47
N ALA A 266 -7.21 5.33 21.51
CA ALA A 266 -6.12 6.29 21.62
C ALA A 266 -5.07 6.12 20.51
N ILE A 267 -4.74 4.87 20.12
CA ILE A 267 -3.83 4.58 19.00
C ILE A 267 -4.42 5.09 17.69
N ARG A 268 -5.69 4.80 17.40
CA ARG A 268 -6.36 5.29 16.18
C ARG A 268 -6.38 6.82 16.10
N ALA A 269 -6.59 7.50 17.21
CA ALA A 269 -6.66 8.95 17.27
C ALA A 269 -5.32 9.66 16.98
N LYS A 270 -4.18 8.99 17.16
CA LYS A 270 -2.84 9.56 16.89
C LYS A 270 -2.49 9.67 15.40
N SER A 271 -3.23 9.03 14.53
CA SER A 271 -2.96 9.07 13.09
C SER A 271 -3.31 10.45 12.50
N LEU A 272 -2.42 11.01 11.67
CA LEU A 272 -2.68 12.22 10.89
C LEU A 272 -3.89 12.09 9.94
N ASP A 273 -4.25 10.86 9.60
CA ASP A 273 -5.38 10.55 8.70
C ASP A 273 -6.65 10.15 9.44
N SER A 274 -6.72 10.33 10.78
CA SER A 274 -7.83 9.84 11.62
C SER A 274 -9.22 10.37 11.21
N GLN A 275 -9.29 11.50 10.54
CA GLN A 275 -10.53 12.12 10.04
C GLN A 275 -10.82 11.82 8.56
N SER A 276 -10.01 10.98 7.90
CA SER A 276 -10.18 10.70 6.47
C SER A 276 -11.45 9.89 6.17
N ALA A 277 -11.96 10.04 4.93
CA ALA A 277 -13.09 9.23 4.45
C ALA A 277 -12.77 7.72 4.50
N GLY A 278 -11.51 7.35 4.25
CA GLY A 278 -11.05 5.96 4.34
C GLY A 278 -11.16 5.41 5.75
N VAL A 279 -10.73 6.16 6.76
CA VAL A 279 -10.81 5.73 8.18
C VAL A 279 -12.28 5.57 8.61
N ARG A 280 -13.16 6.50 8.21
CA ARG A 280 -14.61 6.36 8.47
C ARG A 280 -15.16 5.09 7.81
N ARG A 281 -14.80 4.82 6.56
CA ARG A 281 -15.25 3.60 5.86
C ARG A 281 -14.78 2.33 6.55
N GLN A 282 -13.55 2.28 7.07
CA GLN A 282 -13.06 1.14 7.85
C GLN A 282 -13.83 0.97 9.18
N ALA A 283 -14.26 2.05 9.82
CA ALA A 283 -15.12 1.99 11.00
C ALA A 283 -16.51 1.42 10.65
N GLU A 284 -17.14 1.92 9.59
CA GLU A 284 -18.42 1.40 9.08
C GLU A 284 -18.35 -0.09 8.72
N LEU A 285 -17.27 -0.52 8.05
CA LEU A 285 -17.04 -1.92 7.70
C LEU A 285 -16.99 -2.80 8.96
N ARG A 286 -16.30 -2.33 10.01
CA ARG A 286 -16.20 -3.02 11.29
C ARG A 286 -17.54 -3.05 12.04
N GLU A 287 -18.27 -1.94 12.07
CA GLU A 287 -19.58 -1.85 12.71
C GLU A 287 -20.63 -2.72 12.02
N GLY A 288 -20.54 -2.85 10.71
CA GLY A 288 -21.41 -3.71 9.90
C GLY A 288 -20.96 -5.19 9.82
N ALA A 289 -19.90 -5.58 10.52
CA ALA A 289 -19.44 -6.96 10.58
C ALA A 289 -20.32 -7.82 11.52
N GLY A 290 -20.33 -9.15 11.29
CA GLY A 290 -21.02 -10.10 12.15
C GLY A 290 -20.44 -10.18 13.56
N GLN A 291 -21.06 -10.99 14.43
CA GLN A 291 -20.65 -11.12 15.84
C GLN A 291 -19.17 -11.56 16.01
N GLU A 292 -18.63 -12.33 15.08
CA GLU A 292 -17.24 -12.77 15.07
C GLU A 292 -16.28 -11.75 14.41
N GLY A 293 -16.78 -10.57 14.01
CA GLY A 293 -15.99 -9.50 13.40
C GLY A 293 -15.66 -9.70 11.93
N TYR A 294 -16.33 -10.61 11.21
CA TYR A 294 -16.15 -10.81 9.78
C TYR A 294 -17.17 -9.96 8.98
N ALA A 295 -16.66 -9.15 8.05
CA ALA A 295 -17.48 -8.34 7.15
C ALA A 295 -18.05 -9.17 6.00
N GLU A 296 -17.32 -10.17 5.54
CA GLU A 296 -17.69 -11.23 4.60
C GLU A 296 -16.75 -12.42 4.81
N ASP A 297 -16.93 -13.52 4.07
CA ASP A 297 -16.12 -14.73 4.20
C ASP A 297 -14.63 -14.41 4.16
N ASN A 298 -13.91 -14.85 5.18
CA ASN A 298 -12.48 -14.64 5.41
C ASN A 298 -12.00 -13.18 5.55
N LEU A 299 -12.88 -12.17 5.54
CA LEU A 299 -12.52 -10.78 5.74
C LEU A 299 -12.84 -10.32 7.18
N TRP A 300 -11.86 -10.41 8.07
CA TRP A 300 -11.96 -10.09 9.48
C TRP A 300 -11.54 -8.64 9.77
N THR A 301 -12.34 -7.90 10.53
CA THR A 301 -12.17 -6.46 10.79
C THR A 301 -11.50 -6.13 12.13
N GLY A 302 -11.05 -7.13 12.87
CA GLY A 302 -10.49 -6.96 14.22
C GLY A 302 -9.25 -6.08 14.29
N ILE A 303 -8.45 -6.02 13.23
CA ILE A 303 -7.28 -5.11 13.13
C ILE A 303 -7.69 -3.65 13.36
N GLY A 304 -8.86 -3.24 12.86
CA GLY A 304 -9.40 -1.88 12.99
C GLY A 304 -9.76 -1.48 14.43
N ARG A 305 -9.70 -2.37 15.41
CA ARG A 305 -9.92 -2.03 16.83
C ARG A 305 -8.75 -1.21 17.40
N ALA A 306 -7.53 -1.39 16.90
CA ALA A 306 -6.36 -0.65 17.37
C ALA A 306 -5.48 -0.08 16.25
N ARG A 307 -5.95 -0.09 15.00
CA ARG A 307 -5.24 0.50 13.86
C ARG A 307 -6.13 1.51 13.14
N SER A 308 -5.59 2.67 12.83
CA SER A 308 -6.13 3.62 11.86
C SER A 308 -5.75 3.17 10.45
N GLY A 309 -6.63 3.37 9.49
CA GLY A 309 -6.37 3.01 8.09
C GLY A 309 -6.80 1.59 7.75
N CYS A 310 -5.92 0.77 7.15
CA CYS A 310 -6.23 -0.60 6.79
C CYS A 310 -6.61 -1.43 8.03
N GLY A 311 -7.89 -1.70 8.22
CA GLY A 311 -8.45 -2.25 9.45
C GLY A 311 -8.93 -3.69 9.36
N ALA A 312 -8.71 -4.40 8.23
CA ALA A 312 -9.14 -5.78 8.07
C ALA A 312 -8.02 -6.70 7.60
N ALA A 313 -8.20 -7.99 7.87
CA ALA A 313 -7.31 -9.07 7.49
C ALA A 313 -8.07 -10.17 6.74
N ILE A 314 -7.40 -10.81 5.79
CA ILE A 314 -7.84 -12.11 5.26
C ILE A 314 -7.36 -13.17 6.25
N VAL A 315 -8.30 -13.89 6.87
CA VAL A 315 -8.04 -14.93 7.90
C VAL A 315 -8.53 -16.26 7.39
N GLY A 316 -7.66 -17.26 7.36
CA GLY A 316 -8.05 -18.59 6.92
C GLY A 316 -6.87 -19.56 6.76
N ASP A 317 -7.18 -20.76 6.29
CA ASP A 317 -6.18 -21.70 5.82
C ASP A 317 -5.59 -21.26 4.46
N PRO A 318 -4.52 -21.93 3.96
CA PRO A 318 -3.89 -21.53 2.72
C PRO A 318 -4.81 -21.55 1.49
N ASP A 319 -5.77 -22.46 1.42
CA ASP A 319 -6.73 -22.54 0.32
C ASP A 319 -7.73 -21.38 0.36
N GLN A 320 -8.23 -21.05 1.54
CA GLN A 320 -9.15 -19.94 1.77
C GLN A 320 -8.48 -18.58 1.46
N VAL A 321 -7.25 -18.36 1.95
CA VAL A 321 -6.49 -17.14 1.67
C VAL A 321 -6.22 -17.00 0.18
N LEU A 322 -5.77 -18.08 -0.48
CA LEU A 322 -5.53 -18.10 -1.92
C LEU A 322 -6.81 -17.80 -2.71
N ALA A 323 -7.91 -18.45 -2.38
CA ALA A 323 -9.20 -18.26 -3.04
C ALA A 323 -9.69 -16.80 -2.91
N LYS A 324 -9.52 -16.20 -1.71
CA LYS A 324 -9.90 -14.80 -1.47
C LYS A 324 -9.06 -13.83 -2.30
N LEU A 325 -7.76 -14.01 -2.39
CA LEU A 325 -6.87 -13.21 -3.23
C LEU A 325 -7.23 -13.37 -4.73
N GLN A 326 -7.51 -14.60 -5.17
CA GLN A 326 -7.93 -14.86 -6.55
C GLN A 326 -9.26 -14.20 -6.88
N ALA A 327 -10.21 -14.17 -5.93
CA ALA A 327 -11.47 -13.48 -6.10
C ALA A 327 -11.27 -11.97 -6.31
N TYR A 328 -10.40 -11.31 -5.53
CA TYR A 328 -10.05 -9.91 -5.76
C TYR A 328 -9.32 -9.70 -7.09
N ARG A 329 -8.45 -10.63 -7.50
CA ARG A 329 -7.81 -10.57 -8.84
C ARG A 329 -8.84 -10.62 -9.97
N ALA A 330 -9.86 -11.45 -9.84
CA ALA A 330 -10.92 -11.57 -10.82
C ALA A 330 -11.72 -10.26 -11.01
N GLU A 331 -11.81 -9.43 -9.97
CA GLU A 331 -12.39 -8.08 -10.08
C GLU A 331 -11.44 -7.05 -10.72
N GLY A 332 -10.15 -7.39 -10.85
CA GLY A 332 -9.16 -6.53 -11.50
C GLY A 332 -8.09 -5.97 -10.57
N ILE A 333 -7.92 -6.51 -9.37
CA ILE A 333 -6.77 -6.18 -8.52
C ILE A 333 -5.52 -6.84 -9.09
N GLU A 334 -4.47 -6.05 -9.29
CA GLU A 334 -3.21 -6.45 -9.91
C GLU A 334 -2.00 -6.32 -8.96
N ALA A 335 -2.17 -5.65 -7.82
CA ALA A 335 -1.15 -5.54 -6.79
C ALA A 335 -1.75 -5.70 -5.40
N PHE A 336 -1.12 -6.50 -4.55
CA PHE A 336 -1.49 -6.66 -3.16
C PHE A 336 -0.38 -6.14 -2.27
N ILE A 337 -0.71 -5.33 -1.27
CA ILE A 337 0.18 -4.96 -0.19
C ILE A 337 -0.31 -5.67 1.06
N LEU A 338 0.40 -6.71 1.46
CA LEU A 338 0.05 -7.57 2.57
C LEU A 338 0.86 -7.21 3.82
N SER A 339 0.33 -7.55 4.97
CA SER A 339 1.04 -7.50 6.25
C SER A 339 0.37 -8.42 7.26
N GLY A 340 1.04 -8.70 8.34
CA GLY A 340 0.51 -9.46 9.49
C GLY A 340 1.29 -9.08 10.74
N TYR A 341 0.87 -9.54 11.88
CA TYR A 341 1.49 -9.22 13.16
C TYR A 341 1.90 -10.49 13.91
N PRO A 342 3.20 -10.63 14.35
CA PRO A 342 4.35 -9.77 14.01
C PRO A 342 4.75 -9.88 12.52
N HIS A 343 5.21 -8.77 11.93
CA HIS A 343 5.43 -8.67 10.48
C HIS A 343 6.36 -9.74 9.91
N ALA A 344 7.50 -10.01 10.55
CA ALA A 344 8.46 -10.97 10.04
C ALA A 344 7.93 -12.41 10.08
N ALA A 345 7.24 -12.78 11.16
CA ALA A 345 6.68 -14.12 11.34
C ALA A 345 5.53 -14.38 10.35
N GLU A 346 4.63 -13.42 10.18
CA GLU A 346 3.53 -13.55 9.22
C GLU A 346 4.01 -13.52 7.76
N ALA A 347 5.10 -12.78 7.45
CA ALA A 347 5.74 -12.85 6.14
C ALA A 347 6.23 -14.26 5.82
N ASP A 348 6.89 -14.91 6.77
CA ASP A 348 7.39 -16.27 6.63
C ASP A 348 6.26 -17.29 6.42
N LEU A 349 5.18 -17.17 7.21
CA LEU A 349 4.01 -18.05 7.07
C LEU A 349 3.34 -17.89 5.69
N PHE A 350 3.12 -16.65 5.25
CA PHE A 350 2.53 -16.39 3.93
C PHE A 350 3.46 -16.87 2.80
N ALA A 351 4.76 -16.62 2.91
CA ALA A 351 5.75 -17.05 1.91
C ALA A 351 5.81 -18.56 1.76
N ARG A 352 5.62 -19.32 2.85
CA ARG A 352 5.63 -20.80 2.80
C ARG A 352 4.32 -21.40 2.31
N HIS A 353 3.19 -20.85 2.73
CA HIS A 353 1.90 -21.52 2.55
C HIS A 353 1.09 -21.03 1.35
N VAL A 354 1.25 -19.76 0.95
CA VAL A 354 0.40 -19.13 -0.07
C VAL A 354 1.18 -18.64 -1.28
N LEU A 355 2.29 -17.91 -1.07
CA LEU A 355 3.02 -17.23 -2.14
C LEU A 355 3.45 -18.17 -3.30
N PRO A 356 3.98 -19.40 -3.05
CA PRO A 356 4.40 -20.32 -4.13
C PRO A 356 3.24 -20.83 -5.00
N ARG A 357 2.00 -20.59 -4.57
CA ARG A 357 0.78 -21.03 -5.26
C ARG A 357 0.14 -19.90 -6.08
N LEU A 358 0.68 -18.69 -5.98
CA LEU A 358 0.26 -17.52 -6.76
C LEU A 358 1.11 -17.37 -8.02
N ASP A 359 0.47 -17.01 -9.12
CA ASP A 359 1.18 -16.47 -10.28
C ASP A 359 1.44 -14.99 -9.99
N HIS A 360 2.67 -14.66 -9.60
CA HIS A 360 3.05 -13.33 -9.12
C HIS A 360 4.36 -12.84 -9.72
N GLY A 361 4.54 -11.54 -9.74
CA GLY A 361 5.73 -10.86 -10.22
C GLY A 361 5.55 -9.33 -10.12
N PRO A 362 6.63 -8.58 -10.31
CA PRO A 362 6.57 -7.12 -10.21
C PRO A 362 5.56 -6.52 -11.19
N LEU A 363 4.72 -5.58 -10.72
CA LEU A 363 3.78 -4.88 -11.58
C LEU A 363 4.54 -4.05 -12.64
N VAL A 364 4.22 -4.27 -13.90
CA VAL A 364 4.79 -3.53 -15.03
C VAL A 364 3.78 -2.46 -15.47
N ILE A 365 4.20 -1.19 -15.40
CA ILE A 365 3.46 -0.05 -15.93
C ILE A 365 4.06 0.29 -17.30
N ALA A 366 3.22 0.23 -18.34
CA ALA A 366 3.63 0.46 -19.73
C ALA A 366 3.93 1.94 -20.03
#